data_a38ce1495986fe3a78573e5f5e7e4948
#
_entry.id   a38ce1495986fe3a78573e5f5e7e4948
#
_cell.length_a   1.000
_cell.length_b   1.000
_cell.length_c   1.000
_cell.angle_alpha   90.00
_cell.angle_beta   90.00
_cell.angle_gamma   90.00
#
_symmetry.space_group_name_H-M   'P 1'
#
loop_
_entity.id
_entity.type
_entity.pdbx_description
1 polymer ?
#
loop_
_entity_poly.entity_id
_entity_poly.type
_entity_poly.pdbx_seq_one_letter_code
_entity_poly.pdbx_strand_id
1 'polypeptide(L)'
;MKTTKRISINLLKSFVGASLAFCVSSGASAVGIEDIVDGGNNFAWERVEIPGTKCSDGSQYKFWVHDNPGSRNLLVMYEGGGACWDYETCSGAAGLLGAANPNGLPDDYITQQKAQYVSPLVNGADPGFPLRPKTDIATKDWDVAYMPYCTGDVHVGNNITTYNDPAGISPPINFHHMGYNNSIAALDFLNNKFKRINKFLITGFSAGGVASGALYHEAHERLGIKRGKGYMLNDSGPLFPAADASANSRQLHETISIAWDMNSVLTNLPDSFNPDDMGSVTDMLADEYPNDHFAYTGYSTDLNFSRFSYERFYPGIDTAGILALWQEDQQLLISKMNNYDNFSYIIPWNRPINDSHCSTILTFLGSHACPSVRKKYWYEALEWPQTQSWKCPGAFTSMTNFLSSWIGGNTLRLEEPYNLYNQEDPGMQIIGPQINSAL
;
A
#
# COMPACT_ATOMS: atom_id res chain seq x y z
N MET A 1 16.12 -38.32 11.84
CA MET A 1 16.13 -36.85 11.91
C MET A 1 16.12 -36.21 10.51
N LYS A 2 15.24 -36.63 9.59
CA LYS A 2 15.18 -36.09 8.21
C LYS A 2 13.76 -35.75 7.74
N THR A 3 12.76 -35.87 8.60
CA THR A 3 11.34 -35.74 8.22
C THR A 3 10.71 -34.36 8.49
N THR A 4 11.32 -33.56 9.36
CA THR A 4 10.73 -32.28 9.80
C THR A 4 10.97 -31.11 8.83
N LYS A 5 12.01 -31.15 8.00
CA LYS A 5 12.32 -30.08 7.03
C LYS A 5 11.40 -30.07 5.80
N ARG A 6 10.86 -31.22 5.38
CA ARG A 6 9.98 -31.29 4.20
C ARG A 6 8.58 -30.75 4.43
N ILE A 7 8.06 -30.81 5.66
CA ILE A 7 6.73 -30.33 6.00
C ILE A 7 6.66 -28.80 5.97
N SER A 8 7.73 -28.12 6.44
CA SER A 8 7.77 -26.65 6.47
C SER A 8 7.82 -26.02 5.08
N ILE A 9 8.49 -26.66 4.12
CA ILE A 9 8.63 -26.13 2.75
C ILE A 9 7.31 -26.25 1.97
N ASN A 10 6.56 -27.32 2.19
CA ASN A 10 5.25 -27.47 1.55
C ASN A 10 4.19 -26.53 2.13
N LEU A 11 4.29 -26.21 3.43
CA LEU A 11 3.39 -25.22 4.05
C LEU A 11 3.61 -23.81 3.44
N LEU A 12 4.88 -23.41 3.27
CA LEU A 12 5.21 -22.11 2.69
C LEU A 12 4.71 -21.98 1.25
N LYS A 13 4.88 -23.00 0.43
CA LYS A 13 4.39 -23.00 -0.95
C LYS A 13 2.87 -22.86 -1.05
N SER A 14 2.12 -23.45 -0.12
CA SER A 14 0.67 -23.34 -0.07
C SER A 14 0.21 -21.95 0.37
N PHE A 15 0.92 -21.29 1.29
CA PHE A 15 0.59 -19.96 1.78
C PHE A 15 0.83 -18.87 0.73
N VAL A 16 1.93 -18.97 0.00
CA VAL A 16 2.33 -17.95 -0.97
C VAL A 16 1.42 -17.96 -2.19
N GLY A 17 1.06 -19.15 -2.70
CA GLY A 17 0.19 -19.26 -3.88
C GLY A 17 -1.22 -18.66 -3.73
N ALA A 18 -1.72 -18.53 -2.50
CA ALA A 18 -3.07 -18.00 -2.25
C ALA A 18 -3.13 -16.49 -2.04
N SER A 19 -2.03 -15.90 -1.58
CA SER A 19 -2.01 -14.47 -1.23
C SER A 19 -1.64 -13.57 -2.41
N LEU A 20 -1.11 -14.13 -3.47
CA LEU A 20 -0.54 -13.44 -4.61
C LEU A 20 -1.52 -13.17 -5.75
N ALA A 21 -2.69 -13.77 -5.72
CA ALA A 21 -3.77 -13.41 -6.62
C ALA A 21 -4.18 -11.92 -6.49
N PHE A 22 -3.71 -11.23 -5.46
CA PHE A 22 -4.00 -9.82 -5.22
C PHE A 22 -3.04 -8.84 -5.89
N CYS A 23 -1.85 -9.29 -6.30
CA CYS A 23 -0.89 -8.42 -7.00
C CYS A 23 -0.66 -8.83 -8.45
N VAL A 24 -1.19 -9.96 -8.90
CA VAL A 24 -0.95 -10.48 -10.25
C VAL A 24 -2.28 -10.92 -10.87
N SER A 25 -2.82 -10.13 -11.76
CA SER A 25 -3.93 -10.53 -12.62
C SER A 25 -3.39 -11.39 -13.78
N SER A 26 -3.40 -12.71 -13.63
CA SER A 26 -3.40 -13.58 -14.81
C SER A 26 -3.90 -14.97 -14.43
N GLY A 27 -4.95 -15.41 -15.10
CA GLY A 27 -5.69 -16.64 -15.03
C GLY A 27 -4.92 -17.94 -14.74
N ALA A 28 -4.58 -18.15 -13.48
CA ALA A 28 -4.19 -19.45 -12.97
C ALA A 28 -5.28 -19.92 -11.99
N SER A 29 -5.93 -21.02 -12.31
CA SER A 29 -6.92 -21.67 -11.46
C SER A 29 -6.35 -21.88 -10.05
N ALA A 30 -6.98 -21.27 -9.06
CA ALA A 30 -6.62 -21.42 -7.66
C ALA A 30 -6.73 -22.91 -7.27
N VAL A 31 -5.63 -23.51 -6.87
CA VAL A 31 -5.65 -24.80 -6.17
C VAL A 31 -6.22 -24.53 -4.77
N GLY A 32 -7.31 -25.18 -4.43
CA GLY A 32 -8.01 -24.99 -3.16
C GLY A 32 -7.10 -25.23 -1.96
N ILE A 33 -7.06 -24.24 -1.08
CA ILE A 33 -6.43 -24.31 0.25
C ILE A 33 -7.52 -24.72 1.23
N GLU A 34 -8.14 -25.88 1.01
CA GLU A 34 -9.24 -26.33 1.88
C GLU A 34 -8.76 -27.04 3.16
N ASP A 35 -7.46 -27.33 3.30
CA ASP A 35 -6.94 -28.19 4.37
C ASP A 35 -5.95 -27.54 5.35
N ILE A 36 -5.88 -26.21 5.47
CA ILE A 36 -5.03 -25.59 6.48
C ILE A 36 -5.85 -25.23 7.70
N VAL A 37 -5.75 -26.14 8.64
CA VAL A 37 -6.16 -26.13 10.04
C VAL A 37 -6.66 -24.77 10.56
N ASP A 38 -7.94 -24.78 10.85
CA ASP A 38 -8.68 -23.87 11.69
C ASP A 38 -7.97 -23.64 13.03
N GLY A 39 -7.30 -22.50 13.13
CA GLY A 39 -6.63 -22.03 14.34
C GLY A 39 -7.56 -21.29 15.29
N GLY A 40 -8.83 -21.67 15.38
CA GLY A 40 -9.69 -21.38 16.53
C GLY A 40 -10.10 -19.91 16.76
N ASN A 41 -9.93 -18.99 15.79
CA ASN A 41 -10.54 -17.68 15.83
C ASN A 41 -11.54 -17.58 14.66
N ASN A 42 -12.82 -17.48 14.99
CA ASN A 42 -13.89 -17.18 14.03
C ASN A 42 -13.70 -15.74 13.48
N PHE A 43 -12.77 -15.57 12.55
CA PHE A 43 -12.56 -14.33 11.84
C PHE A 43 -13.61 -14.27 10.72
N ALA A 44 -14.85 -13.95 11.09
CA ALA A 44 -15.95 -13.86 10.15
C ALA A 44 -15.93 -12.50 9.44
N TRP A 45 -16.01 -12.54 8.12
CA TRP A 45 -16.12 -11.36 7.28
C TRP A 45 -17.55 -11.20 6.75
N GLU A 46 -18.11 -10.00 6.92
CA GLU A 46 -19.37 -9.58 6.32
C GLU A 46 -19.07 -8.90 4.99
N ARG A 47 -19.62 -9.41 3.90
CA ARG A 47 -19.62 -8.73 2.60
C ARG A 47 -20.66 -7.61 2.60
N VAL A 48 -20.25 -6.42 2.21
CA VAL A 48 -21.11 -5.23 2.15
C VAL A 48 -21.20 -4.74 0.70
N GLU A 49 -22.41 -4.48 0.26
CA GLU A 49 -22.74 -3.87 -1.04
C GLU A 49 -23.62 -2.64 -0.79
N ILE A 50 -23.23 -1.50 -1.34
CA ILE A 50 -23.99 -0.26 -1.20
C ILE A 50 -24.53 0.13 -2.57
N PRO A 51 -25.85 0.31 -2.75
CA PRO A 51 -26.45 0.71 -4.02
C PRO A 51 -25.80 1.99 -4.57
N GLY A 52 -25.44 1.98 -5.85
CA GLY A 52 -24.82 3.11 -6.52
C GLY A 52 -23.27 3.08 -6.55
N THR A 53 -22.64 2.23 -5.75
CA THR A 53 -21.19 2.00 -5.84
C THR A 53 -20.85 1.06 -7.01
N LYS A 54 -19.72 1.29 -7.70
CA LYS A 54 -19.41 0.59 -8.94
C LYS A 54 -17.91 0.24 -9.07
N CYS A 55 -17.65 -0.92 -9.65
CA CYS A 55 -16.36 -1.24 -10.25
C CYS A 55 -16.21 -0.61 -11.65
N SER A 56 -15.06 -0.74 -12.24
CA SER A 56 -14.68 -0.19 -13.54
C SER A 56 -15.61 -0.58 -14.70
N ASP A 57 -16.11 -1.81 -14.69
CA ASP A 57 -17.05 -2.35 -15.69
C ASP A 57 -18.52 -1.98 -15.43
N GLY A 58 -18.78 -1.19 -14.38
CA GLY A 58 -20.12 -0.80 -13.94
C GLY A 58 -20.82 -1.81 -13.05
N SER A 59 -20.20 -2.96 -12.75
CA SER A 59 -20.70 -3.93 -11.79
C SER A 59 -20.72 -3.38 -10.37
N GLN A 60 -21.47 -4.02 -9.47
CA GLN A 60 -21.59 -3.59 -8.07
C GLN A 60 -20.25 -3.71 -7.34
N TYR A 61 -19.82 -2.61 -6.71
CA TYR A 61 -18.66 -2.63 -5.80
C TYR A 61 -19.01 -3.35 -4.51
N LYS A 62 -18.03 -4.07 -3.96
CA LYS A 62 -18.14 -4.87 -2.74
C LYS A 62 -16.95 -4.60 -1.85
N PHE A 63 -17.17 -4.52 -0.54
CA PHE A 63 -16.11 -4.49 0.46
C PHE A 63 -16.45 -5.41 1.63
N TRP A 64 -15.49 -5.68 2.50
CA TRP A 64 -15.65 -6.65 3.57
C TRP A 64 -15.32 -6.04 4.92
N VAL A 65 -16.14 -6.38 5.91
CA VAL A 65 -16.00 -5.88 7.28
C VAL A 65 -15.87 -7.05 8.23
N HIS A 66 -14.86 -7.02 9.08
CA HIS A 66 -14.72 -7.86 10.25
C HIS A 66 -15.00 -7.05 11.49
N ASP A 67 -16.02 -7.45 12.24
CA ASP A 67 -16.41 -6.89 13.51
C ASP A 67 -15.83 -7.77 14.63
N ASN A 68 -14.88 -7.23 15.40
CA ASN A 68 -14.25 -7.95 16.50
C ASN A 68 -14.93 -7.56 17.81
N PRO A 69 -15.77 -8.45 18.39
CA PRO A 69 -16.54 -8.13 19.59
C PRO A 69 -15.64 -7.64 20.75
N GLY A 70 -15.90 -6.40 21.20
CA GLY A 70 -15.14 -5.76 22.28
C GLY A 70 -14.05 -4.81 21.79
N SER A 71 -13.72 -4.78 20.50
CA SER A 71 -12.89 -3.74 19.91
C SER A 71 -13.62 -2.38 19.96
N ARG A 72 -12.83 -1.33 19.96
CA ARG A 72 -13.24 0.06 19.68
C ARG A 72 -12.23 0.73 18.77
N ASN A 73 -11.38 -0.04 18.12
CA ASN A 73 -10.38 0.46 17.22
C ASN A 73 -10.73 -0.04 15.83
N LEU A 74 -10.59 0.81 14.83
CA LEU A 74 -10.94 0.49 13.46
C LEU A 74 -9.71 0.61 12.55
N LEU A 75 -9.46 -0.44 11.79
CA LEU A 75 -8.52 -0.48 10.67
C LEU A 75 -9.31 -0.44 9.36
N VAL A 76 -9.07 0.57 8.53
CA VAL A 76 -9.54 0.60 7.14
C VAL A 76 -8.36 0.37 6.23
N MET A 77 -8.41 -0.72 5.44
CA MET A 77 -7.31 -1.14 4.58
C MET A 77 -7.74 -1.11 3.12
N TYR A 78 -7.07 -0.28 2.33
CA TYR A 78 -7.25 -0.18 0.89
C TYR A 78 -6.29 -1.11 0.13
N GLU A 79 -6.84 -1.88 -0.80
CA GLU A 79 -6.07 -2.78 -1.64
C GLU A 79 -5.32 -2.03 -2.74
N GLY A 80 -4.12 -2.52 -3.07
CA GLY A 80 -3.37 -2.08 -4.24
C GLY A 80 -3.84 -2.74 -5.54
N GLY A 81 -3.20 -2.41 -6.64
CA GLY A 81 -3.52 -3.03 -7.93
C GLY A 81 -3.26 -2.13 -9.13
N GLY A 82 -2.20 -1.34 -9.11
CA GLY A 82 -1.83 -0.45 -10.20
C GLY A 82 -2.82 0.70 -10.40
N ALA A 83 -2.87 1.24 -11.61
CA ALA A 83 -3.83 2.29 -11.99
C ALA A 83 -3.96 2.36 -13.52
N CYS A 84 -4.92 3.11 -14.04
CA CYS A 84 -5.08 3.25 -15.47
C CYS A 84 -5.66 4.60 -15.87
N TRP A 85 -5.33 5.07 -17.09
CA TRP A 85 -5.73 6.37 -17.63
C TRP A 85 -5.88 6.40 -19.15
N ASP A 86 -5.72 5.26 -19.81
CA ASP A 86 -5.88 5.09 -21.26
C ASP A 86 -6.40 3.69 -21.58
N TYR A 87 -6.66 3.44 -22.86
CA TYR A 87 -7.17 2.13 -23.31
C TYR A 87 -6.25 0.98 -22.93
N GLU A 88 -4.94 1.13 -23.15
CA GLU A 88 -3.96 0.06 -22.90
C GLU A 88 -3.92 -0.32 -21.42
N THR A 89 -3.84 0.67 -20.55
CA THR A 89 -3.74 0.45 -19.10
C THR A 89 -5.05 0.00 -18.48
N CYS A 90 -6.20 0.45 -19.01
CA CYS A 90 -7.53 0.13 -18.47
C CYS A 90 -8.14 -1.16 -19.02
N SER A 91 -7.70 -1.63 -20.21
CA SER A 91 -8.22 -2.85 -20.83
C SER A 91 -7.67 -4.15 -20.21
N GLY A 92 -6.66 -4.06 -19.34
CA GLY A 92 -5.90 -5.20 -18.84
C GLY A 92 -4.74 -5.62 -19.76
N ALA A 93 -4.56 -4.99 -20.93
CA ALA A 93 -3.49 -5.32 -21.87
C ALA A 93 -2.09 -4.98 -21.35
N ALA A 94 -1.97 -3.97 -20.50
CA ALA A 94 -0.71 -3.53 -19.89
C ALA A 94 -0.20 -4.46 -18.77
N GLY A 95 -0.95 -5.49 -18.37
CA GLY A 95 -0.57 -6.39 -17.30
C GLY A 95 -0.33 -5.65 -15.97
N LEU A 96 0.86 -5.83 -15.38
CA LEU A 96 1.23 -5.20 -14.09
C LEU A 96 1.29 -3.66 -14.16
N LEU A 97 1.43 -3.06 -15.34
CA LEU A 97 1.42 -1.61 -15.55
C LEU A 97 0.02 -1.07 -15.89
N GLY A 98 -1.03 -1.80 -15.57
CA GLY A 98 -2.42 -1.42 -15.73
C GLY A 98 -3.21 -1.57 -14.44
N ALA A 99 -4.54 -1.42 -14.54
CA ALA A 99 -5.44 -1.60 -13.41
C ALA A 99 -5.74 -3.08 -13.15
N ALA A 100 -5.72 -3.48 -11.89
CA ALA A 100 -6.25 -4.77 -11.46
C ALA A 100 -7.78 -4.79 -11.54
N ASN A 101 -8.35 -5.99 -11.72
CA ASN A 101 -9.79 -6.24 -11.73
C ASN A 101 -10.59 -5.33 -12.69
N PRO A 102 -10.14 -5.13 -13.96
CA PRO A 102 -10.82 -4.27 -14.91
C PRO A 102 -12.23 -4.78 -15.32
N ASN A 103 -12.56 -6.01 -14.94
CA ASN A 103 -13.86 -6.67 -15.19
C ASN A 103 -14.66 -6.87 -13.89
N GLY A 104 -14.42 -6.05 -12.88
CA GLY A 104 -15.13 -6.08 -11.61
C GLY A 104 -14.63 -7.14 -10.62
N LEU A 105 -15.33 -7.28 -9.49
CA LEU A 105 -15.00 -8.18 -8.39
C LEU A 105 -15.97 -9.37 -8.35
N PRO A 106 -15.51 -10.62 -8.41
CA PRO A 106 -16.36 -11.78 -8.21
C PRO A 106 -16.90 -11.83 -6.76
N ASP A 107 -17.96 -12.61 -6.55
CA ASP A 107 -18.62 -12.70 -5.23
C ASP A 107 -17.75 -13.35 -4.16
N ASP A 108 -16.85 -14.24 -4.57
CA ASP A 108 -15.88 -14.94 -3.75
C ASP A 108 -14.49 -14.31 -3.76
N TYR A 109 -14.39 -13.03 -4.15
CA TYR A 109 -13.12 -12.31 -4.24
C TYR A 109 -12.32 -12.38 -2.94
N ILE A 110 -12.98 -12.12 -1.81
CA ILE A 110 -12.41 -12.29 -0.48
C ILE A 110 -13.07 -13.46 0.22
N THR A 111 -12.34 -14.56 0.33
CA THR A 111 -12.69 -15.62 1.27
C THR A 111 -12.20 -15.27 2.66
N GLN A 112 -12.78 -15.88 3.69
CA GLN A 112 -12.31 -15.71 5.07
C GLN A 112 -10.81 -15.99 5.21
N GLN A 113 -10.30 -16.96 4.47
CA GLN A 113 -8.89 -17.31 4.48
C GLN A 113 -8.01 -16.28 3.78
N LYS A 114 -8.43 -15.79 2.62
CA LYS A 114 -7.65 -14.78 1.88
C LYS A 114 -7.48 -13.49 2.68
N ALA A 115 -8.56 -12.97 3.25
CA ALA A 115 -8.53 -11.68 3.94
C ALA A 115 -7.59 -11.67 5.16
N GLN A 116 -7.48 -12.78 5.90
CA GLN A 116 -6.60 -12.84 7.07
C GLN A 116 -5.11 -12.90 6.73
N TYR A 117 -4.74 -13.20 5.48
CA TYR A 117 -3.35 -13.32 5.05
C TYR A 117 -2.90 -12.18 4.11
N VAL A 118 -3.77 -11.21 3.81
CA VAL A 118 -3.39 -10.09 2.95
C VAL A 118 -2.31 -9.22 3.60
N SER A 119 -2.35 -9.09 4.91
CA SER A 119 -1.37 -8.33 5.69
C SER A 119 -1.33 -8.80 7.14
N PRO A 120 -0.15 -8.86 7.77
CA PRO A 120 -0.05 -9.08 9.22
C PRO A 120 -0.78 -8.02 10.07
N LEU A 121 -1.07 -6.83 9.50
CA LEU A 121 -1.84 -5.79 10.16
C LEU A 121 -3.26 -6.23 10.52
N VAL A 122 -3.85 -7.16 9.76
CA VAL A 122 -5.25 -7.57 9.92
C VAL A 122 -5.47 -8.39 11.20
N ASN A 123 -4.61 -9.38 11.45
CA ASN A 123 -4.77 -10.29 12.59
C ASN A 123 -3.45 -10.84 13.14
N GLY A 124 -2.33 -10.27 12.74
CA GLY A 124 -0.99 -10.72 13.12
C GLY A 124 -0.48 -11.95 12.37
N ALA A 125 -1.23 -12.53 11.44
CA ALA A 125 -0.74 -13.68 10.67
C ALA A 125 0.39 -13.25 9.73
N ASP A 126 1.55 -13.89 9.86
CA ASP A 126 2.75 -13.59 9.06
C ASP A 126 3.38 -14.90 8.53
N PRO A 127 3.06 -15.30 7.29
CA PRO A 127 3.55 -16.53 6.70
C PRO A 127 5.06 -16.52 6.40
N GLY A 128 5.70 -15.35 6.38
CA GLY A 128 7.15 -15.23 6.23
C GLY A 128 7.94 -15.76 7.43
N PHE A 129 7.29 -15.95 8.57
CA PHE A 129 7.89 -16.48 9.79
C PHE A 129 7.28 -17.83 10.18
N PRO A 130 7.56 -18.93 9.48
CA PRO A 130 6.89 -20.23 9.68
C PRO A 130 7.07 -20.83 11.08
N LEU A 131 8.11 -20.40 11.82
CA LEU A 131 8.34 -20.82 13.21
C LEU A 131 7.59 -19.95 14.23
N ARG A 132 7.12 -18.78 13.79
CA ARG A 132 6.29 -17.85 14.56
C ARG A 132 5.25 -17.25 13.62
N PRO A 133 4.24 -18.03 13.23
CA PRO A 133 3.30 -17.64 12.18
C PRO A 133 2.36 -16.49 12.57
N LYS A 134 2.51 -15.95 13.77
CA LYS A 134 1.80 -14.74 14.23
C LYS A 134 2.78 -13.76 14.81
N THR A 135 2.60 -12.49 14.46
CA THR A 135 3.31 -11.36 15.06
C THR A 135 2.41 -10.67 16.08
N ASP A 136 2.99 -10.20 17.17
CA ASP A 136 2.26 -9.44 18.18
C ASP A 136 2.18 -7.97 17.74
N ILE A 137 1.17 -7.65 16.94
CA ILE A 137 0.91 -6.31 16.45
C ILE A 137 -0.31 -5.71 17.12
N ALA A 138 -0.28 -4.41 17.36
CA ALA A 138 -1.33 -3.69 18.07
C ALA A 138 -2.71 -3.75 17.38
N THR A 139 -2.74 -3.97 16.07
CA THR A 139 -3.98 -4.00 15.28
C THR A 139 -4.65 -5.36 15.19
N LYS A 140 -4.01 -6.44 15.69
CA LYS A 140 -4.47 -7.82 15.50
C LYS A 140 -5.90 -8.13 16.00
N ASP A 141 -6.38 -7.33 16.95
CA ASP A 141 -7.70 -7.49 17.57
C ASP A 141 -8.61 -6.28 17.26
N TRP A 142 -8.34 -5.51 16.19
CA TRP A 142 -9.18 -4.38 15.80
C TRP A 142 -10.33 -4.82 14.92
N ASP A 143 -11.37 -3.99 14.82
CA ASP A 143 -12.33 -4.06 13.73
C ASP A 143 -11.62 -3.74 12.43
N VAL A 144 -11.98 -4.40 11.34
CA VAL A 144 -11.32 -4.22 10.04
C VAL A 144 -12.34 -4.01 8.93
N ALA A 145 -12.13 -2.99 8.12
CA ALA A 145 -12.78 -2.83 6.83
C ALA A 145 -11.73 -3.02 5.72
N TYR A 146 -11.94 -4.00 4.85
CA TYR A 146 -11.09 -4.26 3.70
C TYR A 146 -11.76 -3.75 2.43
N MET A 147 -11.08 -2.86 1.72
CA MET A 147 -11.55 -2.12 0.56
C MET A 147 -10.85 -2.65 -0.70
N PRO A 148 -11.42 -3.63 -1.42
CA PRO A 148 -10.84 -4.15 -2.65
C PRO A 148 -10.75 -3.11 -3.75
N TYR A 149 -9.85 -3.34 -4.70
CA TYR A 149 -9.57 -2.42 -5.78
C TYR A 149 -10.09 -2.92 -7.14
N CYS A 150 -10.95 -2.14 -7.77
CA CYS A 150 -11.51 -2.46 -9.09
C CYS A 150 -11.85 -1.22 -9.94
N THR A 151 -11.33 -0.05 -9.59
CA THR A 151 -11.70 1.22 -10.25
C THR A 151 -10.56 1.87 -11.03
N GLY A 152 -9.34 1.34 -10.93
CA GLY A 152 -8.19 1.78 -11.71
C GLY A 152 -7.69 3.20 -11.41
N ASP A 153 -8.11 3.81 -10.30
CA ASP A 153 -8.00 5.24 -9.97
C ASP A 153 -7.45 5.50 -8.55
N VAL A 154 -6.69 4.56 -8.01
CA VAL A 154 -6.13 4.56 -6.65
C VAL A 154 -7.17 4.90 -5.56
N HIS A 155 -8.43 4.48 -5.77
CA HIS A 155 -9.60 4.72 -4.92
C HIS A 155 -10.07 6.17 -4.79
N VAL A 156 -9.63 7.09 -5.65
CA VAL A 156 -9.92 8.53 -5.52
C VAL A 156 -10.54 9.16 -6.76
N GLY A 157 -10.77 8.40 -7.83
CA GLY A 157 -11.38 8.92 -9.06
C GLY A 157 -12.90 9.16 -8.92
N ASN A 158 -13.40 10.11 -9.71
CA ASN A 158 -14.80 10.45 -9.82
C ASN A 158 -15.19 10.74 -11.27
N ASN A 159 -14.89 9.81 -12.18
CA ASN A 159 -15.12 9.97 -13.61
C ASN A 159 -15.68 8.70 -14.24
N ILE A 160 -16.54 8.87 -15.24
CA ILE A 160 -16.95 7.79 -16.15
C ILE A 160 -16.53 8.21 -17.55
N THR A 161 -15.61 7.46 -18.14
CA THR A 161 -14.99 7.82 -19.40
C THR A 161 -14.97 6.66 -20.38
N THR A 162 -14.88 6.97 -21.68
CA THR A 162 -14.76 5.97 -22.75
C THR A 162 -13.35 6.02 -23.31
N TYR A 163 -12.64 4.93 -23.22
CA TYR A 163 -11.33 4.75 -23.84
C TYR A 163 -11.46 3.99 -25.15
N ASN A 164 -10.92 4.57 -26.23
CA ASN A 164 -10.90 3.97 -27.55
C ASN A 164 -9.59 3.22 -27.77
N ASP A 165 -9.66 2.04 -28.38
CA ASP A 165 -8.46 1.33 -28.85
C ASP A 165 -7.75 2.18 -29.93
N PRO A 166 -6.50 2.62 -29.69
CA PRO A 166 -5.77 3.44 -30.66
C PRO A 166 -5.49 2.69 -31.98
N ALA A 167 -5.50 1.36 -31.98
CA ALA A 167 -5.37 0.54 -33.18
C ALA A 167 -6.70 0.36 -33.92
N GLY A 168 -7.84 0.69 -33.32
CA GLY A 168 -9.16 0.53 -33.89
C GLY A 168 -9.60 -0.92 -34.11
N ILE A 169 -8.96 -1.87 -33.44
CA ILE A 169 -9.20 -3.33 -33.59
C ILE A 169 -10.25 -3.81 -32.59
N SER A 170 -10.16 -3.34 -31.36
CA SER A 170 -11.06 -3.72 -30.27
C SER A 170 -12.14 -2.66 -30.00
N PRO A 171 -13.30 -3.04 -29.46
CA PRO A 171 -14.33 -2.04 -29.12
C PRO A 171 -13.84 -1.11 -28.01
N PRO A 172 -14.37 0.14 -27.98
CA PRO A 172 -14.15 1.05 -26.86
C PRO A 172 -14.59 0.44 -25.53
N ILE A 173 -13.90 0.80 -24.46
CA ILE A 173 -14.29 0.44 -23.09
C ILE A 173 -14.89 1.63 -22.36
N ASN A 174 -16.05 1.44 -21.74
CA ASN A 174 -16.64 2.42 -20.86
C ASN A 174 -16.19 2.12 -19.43
N PHE A 175 -15.31 2.96 -18.89
CA PHE A 175 -14.62 2.71 -17.65
C PHE A 175 -15.09 3.64 -16.53
N HIS A 176 -15.42 3.07 -15.37
CA HIS A 176 -15.92 3.80 -14.22
C HIS A 176 -14.79 4.00 -13.19
N HIS A 177 -14.17 5.17 -13.21
CA HIS A 177 -13.26 5.64 -12.16
C HIS A 177 -14.11 6.19 -11.00
N MET A 178 -14.64 5.30 -10.16
CA MET A 178 -15.59 5.62 -9.10
C MET A 178 -15.04 5.34 -7.70
N GLY A 179 -13.70 5.30 -7.57
CA GLY A 179 -13.04 4.96 -6.33
C GLY A 179 -13.37 5.90 -5.18
N TYR A 180 -13.44 7.20 -5.43
CA TYR A 180 -13.85 8.18 -4.42
C TYR A 180 -15.29 7.94 -3.94
N ASN A 181 -16.25 7.78 -4.85
CA ASN A 181 -17.65 7.54 -4.49
C ASN A 181 -17.81 6.24 -3.70
N ASN A 182 -17.10 5.17 -4.08
CA ASN A 182 -17.09 3.92 -3.34
C ASN A 182 -16.52 4.10 -1.93
N SER A 183 -15.42 4.83 -1.81
CA SER A 183 -14.76 5.11 -0.53
C SER A 183 -15.65 5.92 0.40
N ILE A 184 -16.29 6.98 -0.10
CA ILE A 184 -17.21 7.82 0.67
C ILE A 184 -18.42 7.01 1.16
N ALA A 185 -19.05 6.23 0.28
CA ALA A 185 -20.18 5.38 0.66
C ALA A 185 -19.80 4.34 1.73
N ALA A 186 -18.61 3.75 1.60
CA ALA A 186 -18.10 2.81 2.60
C ALA A 186 -17.81 3.49 3.95
N LEU A 187 -17.20 4.67 3.96
CA LEU A 187 -16.95 5.45 5.19
C LEU A 187 -18.25 5.83 5.89
N ASP A 188 -19.29 6.24 5.15
CA ASP A 188 -20.60 6.53 5.71
C ASP A 188 -21.27 5.27 6.32
N PHE A 189 -21.11 4.11 5.67
CA PHE A 189 -21.54 2.83 6.24
C PHE A 189 -20.78 2.50 7.53
N LEU A 190 -19.44 2.65 7.54
CA LEU A 190 -18.61 2.38 8.71
C LEU A 190 -18.93 3.31 9.88
N ASN A 191 -19.23 4.60 9.62
CA ASN A 191 -19.69 5.54 10.64
C ASN A 191 -21.03 5.10 11.25
N ASN A 192 -21.91 4.50 10.45
CA ASN A 192 -23.17 3.96 10.96
C ASN A 192 -22.98 2.68 11.78
N LYS A 193 -22.03 1.84 11.42
CA LYS A 193 -21.72 0.56 12.08
C LYS A 193 -20.90 0.75 13.36
N PHE A 194 -19.86 1.58 13.36
CA PHE A 194 -18.88 1.76 14.44
C PHE A 194 -19.06 3.13 15.14
N LYS A 195 -19.84 3.20 16.21
CA LYS A 195 -20.28 4.47 16.82
C LYS A 195 -19.30 5.15 17.78
N ARG A 196 -18.22 4.54 18.20
CA ARG A 196 -17.29 5.09 19.19
C ARG A 196 -15.88 4.59 18.94
N ILE A 197 -15.29 5.05 17.86
CA ILE A 197 -13.92 4.68 17.50
C ILE A 197 -12.95 5.33 18.49
N ASN A 198 -12.09 4.52 19.11
CA ASN A 198 -11.07 4.98 20.05
C ASN A 198 -9.74 5.26 19.35
N LYS A 199 -9.28 4.34 18.48
CA LYS A 199 -8.18 4.56 17.56
C LYS A 199 -8.65 4.19 16.16
N PHE A 200 -8.23 4.98 15.20
CA PHE A 200 -8.51 4.79 13.79
C PHE A 200 -7.19 4.68 13.02
N LEU A 201 -7.05 3.65 12.23
CA LEU A 201 -5.94 3.51 11.28
C LEU A 201 -6.51 3.34 9.88
N ILE A 202 -6.20 4.28 9.00
CA ILE A 202 -6.34 4.09 7.57
C ILE A 202 -5.00 3.68 6.98
N THR A 203 -4.98 2.64 6.17
CA THR A 203 -3.79 2.14 5.52
C THR A 203 -4.13 1.53 4.17
N GLY A 204 -3.14 1.21 3.42
CA GLY A 204 -3.23 0.49 2.17
C GLY A 204 -1.86 0.32 1.57
N PHE A 205 -1.77 -0.49 0.55
CA PHE A 205 -0.51 -0.79 -0.12
C PHE A 205 -0.59 -0.46 -1.61
N SER A 206 0.51 0.06 -2.21
CA SER A 206 0.51 0.48 -3.63
C SER A 206 -0.56 1.56 -3.91
N ALA A 207 -1.47 1.32 -4.85
CA ALA A 207 -2.65 2.17 -5.09
C ALA A 207 -3.45 2.47 -3.81
N GLY A 208 -3.58 1.47 -2.91
CA GLY A 208 -4.21 1.64 -1.61
C GLY A 208 -3.39 2.49 -0.65
N GLY A 209 -2.07 2.51 -0.79
CA GLY A 209 -1.19 3.42 -0.06
C GLY A 209 -1.46 4.87 -0.43
N VAL A 210 -1.63 5.17 -1.72
CA VAL A 210 -2.09 6.50 -2.21
C VAL A 210 -3.42 6.87 -1.58
N ALA A 211 -4.39 5.93 -1.63
CA ALA A 211 -5.71 6.12 -1.04
C ALA A 211 -5.66 6.51 0.43
N SER A 212 -4.77 5.86 1.22
CA SER A 212 -4.68 6.12 2.65
C SER A 212 -4.35 7.58 2.98
N GLY A 213 -3.43 8.20 2.22
CA GLY A 213 -3.10 9.60 2.37
C GLY A 213 -4.18 10.53 1.83
N ALA A 214 -4.65 10.27 0.60
CA ALA A 214 -5.61 11.13 -0.08
C ALA A 214 -7.00 11.13 0.58
N LEU A 215 -7.41 10.02 1.20
CA LEU A 215 -8.74 9.87 1.84
C LEU A 215 -8.71 10.07 3.37
N TYR A 216 -7.55 10.37 3.96
CA TYR A 216 -7.47 10.53 5.43
C TYR A 216 -8.41 11.60 5.95
N HIS A 217 -8.42 12.78 5.31
CA HIS A 217 -9.29 13.89 5.70
C HIS A 217 -10.77 13.47 5.71
N GLU A 218 -11.25 12.90 4.61
CA GLU A 218 -12.63 12.43 4.49
C GLU A 218 -12.96 11.36 5.54
N ALA A 219 -12.05 10.42 5.77
CA ALA A 219 -12.24 9.37 6.77
C ALA A 219 -12.29 9.94 8.19
N HIS A 220 -11.37 10.86 8.52
CA HIS A 220 -11.30 11.50 9.84
C HIS A 220 -12.61 12.25 10.17
N GLU A 221 -13.08 13.09 9.23
CA GLU A 221 -14.28 13.91 9.43
C GLU A 221 -15.56 13.05 9.47
N ARG A 222 -15.72 12.12 8.51
CA ARG A 222 -16.92 11.28 8.43
C ARG A 222 -17.07 10.32 9.61
N LEU A 223 -15.97 9.74 10.07
CA LEU A 223 -15.97 8.83 11.22
C LEU A 223 -15.95 9.55 12.56
N GLY A 224 -15.82 10.87 12.57
CA GLY A 224 -15.76 11.69 13.77
C GLY A 224 -14.57 11.33 14.69
N ILE A 225 -13.40 11.15 14.08
CA ILE A 225 -12.18 10.74 14.79
C ILE A 225 -11.74 11.85 15.74
N LYS A 226 -11.42 11.47 16.96
CA LYS A 226 -10.97 12.43 17.97
C LYS A 226 -9.50 12.75 17.74
N ARG A 227 -9.14 13.99 18.02
CA ARG A 227 -7.77 14.51 17.99
C ARG A 227 -6.78 13.57 18.69
N GLY A 228 -5.69 13.23 18.03
CA GLY A 228 -4.66 12.32 18.53
C GLY A 228 -5.08 10.84 18.56
N LYS A 229 -6.12 10.50 17.81
CA LYS A 229 -6.63 9.12 17.69
C LYS A 229 -6.58 8.60 16.25
N GLY A 230 -6.27 9.46 15.30
CA GLY A 230 -6.10 9.12 13.91
C GLY A 230 -4.67 8.69 13.60
N TYR A 231 -4.56 7.65 12.79
CA TYR A 231 -3.31 7.10 12.26
C TYR A 231 -3.47 6.88 10.77
N MET A 232 -2.45 7.23 9.97
CA MET A 232 -2.39 6.91 8.55
C MET A 232 -1.05 6.25 8.23
N LEU A 233 -1.09 5.08 7.63
CA LEU A 233 0.11 4.39 7.12
C LEU A 233 -0.01 4.21 5.61
N ASN A 234 0.84 4.91 4.89
CA ASN A 234 0.99 4.76 3.45
C ASN A 234 2.08 3.74 3.15
N ASP A 235 1.72 2.59 2.60
CA ASP A 235 2.69 1.58 2.17
C ASP A 235 2.90 1.61 0.66
N SER A 236 4.06 2.07 0.24
CA SER A 236 4.52 2.06 -1.17
C SER A 236 3.57 2.77 -2.15
N GLY A 237 2.84 3.77 -1.68
CA GLY A 237 1.97 4.61 -2.51
C GLY A 237 2.27 6.10 -2.32
N PRO A 238 3.52 6.57 -2.51
CA PRO A 238 3.84 7.95 -2.24
C PRO A 238 3.17 8.90 -3.22
N LEU A 239 2.71 10.04 -2.70
CA LEU A 239 2.42 11.23 -3.48
C LEU A 239 3.63 12.15 -3.37
N PHE A 240 4.48 12.14 -4.38
CA PHE A 240 5.72 12.91 -4.37
C PHE A 240 5.48 14.41 -4.55
N PRO A 241 6.29 15.29 -3.94
CA PRO A 241 6.26 16.72 -4.21
C PRO A 241 6.49 17.00 -5.70
N ALA A 242 5.58 17.72 -6.33
CA ALA A 242 5.60 17.99 -7.77
C ALA A 242 5.10 19.41 -8.12
N ALA A 243 5.34 20.38 -7.24
CA ALA A 243 4.95 21.77 -7.46
C ALA A 243 5.71 22.40 -8.64
N ASP A 244 6.97 22.01 -8.85
CA ASP A 244 7.78 22.48 -9.99
C ASP A 244 7.40 21.70 -11.26
N ALA A 245 7.30 22.43 -12.38
CA ALA A 245 7.00 21.82 -13.68
C ALA A 245 8.07 20.82 -14.16
N SER A 246 9.27 20.89 -13.62
CA SER A 246 10.37 19.95 -13.88
C SER A 246 10.41 18.77 -12.91
N ALA A 247 9.50 18.67 -11.95
CA ALA A 247 9.48 17.55 -11.01
C ALA A 247 9.22 16.22 -11.72
N ASN A 248 9.93 15.18 -11.31
CA ASN A 248 9.92 13.88 -12.00
C ASN A 248 8.51 13.28 -12.09
N SER A 249 7.68 13.41 -11.05
CA SER A 249 6.33 12.86 -10.99
C SER A 249 5.25 13.76 -11.61
N ARG A 250 5.58 14.96 -12.08
CA ARG A 250 4.62 15.97 -12.56
C ARG A 250 3.73 15.45 -13.68
N GLN A 251 4.29 14.78 -14.67
CA GLN A 251 3.55 14.29 -15.84
C GLN A 251 2.54 13.21 -15.43
N LEU A 252 2.89 12.32 -14.51
CA LEU A 252 1.95 11.34 -13.97
C LEU A 252 0.79 12.06 -13.28
N HIS A 253 1.06 13.00 -12.39
CA HIS A 253 0.03 13.71 -11.62
C HIS A 253 -0.95 14.47 -12.52
N GLU A 254 -0.46 15.15 -13.55
CA GLU A 254 -1.32 15.83 -14.54
C GLU A 254 -2.18 14.83 -15.33
N THR A 255 -1.59 13.71 -15.75
CA THR A 255 -2.31 12.67 -16.51
C THR A 255 -3.48 12.09 -15.71
N ILE A 256 -3.23 11.69 -14.46
CA ILE A 256 -4.25 11.08 -13.61
C ILE A 256 -5.29 12.11 -13.14
N SER A 257 -4.91 13.37 -12.91
CA SER A 257 -5.86 14.44 -12.57
C SER A 257 -6.94 14.59 -13.62
N ILE A 258 -6.55 14.54 -14.90
CA ILE A 258 -7.49 14.66 -16.02
C ILE A 258 -8.32 13.37 -16.16
N ALA A 259 -7.66 12.21 -16.17
CA ALA A 259 -8.32 10.93 -16.45
C ALA A 259 -9.39 10.59 -15.40
N TRP A 260 -9.15 10.93 -14.14
CA TRP A 260 -10.02 10.56 -13.01
C TRP A 260 -10.92 11.71 -12.51
N ASP A 261 -10.90 12.86 -13.17
CA ASP A 261 -11.61 14.09 -12.74
C ASP A 261 -11.29 14.47 -11.28
N MET A 262 -10.00 14.49 -10.96
CA MET A 262 -9.54 14.74 -9.59
C MET A 262 -9.92 16.14 -9.08
N ASN A 263 -10.11 17.12 -9.96
CA ASN A 263 -10.53 18.46 -9.55
C ASN A 263 -11.84 18.43 -8.78
N SER A 264 -12.78 17.57 -9.17
CA SER A 264 -14.07 17.42 -8.48
C SER A 264 -13.95 16.85 -7.06
N VAL A 265 -12.84 16.14 -6.78
CA VAL A 265 -12.54 15.52 -5.49
C VAL A 265 -11.68 16.43 -4.63
N LEU A 266 -10.62 17.00 -5.22
CA LEU A 266 -9.62 17.81 -4.51
C LEU A 266 -10.21 19.10 -3.91
N THR A 267 -11.31 19.64 -4.48
CA THR A 267 -12.03 20.77 -3.92
C THR A 267 -12.68 20.51 -2.56
N ASN A 268 -12.77 19.25 -2.13
CA ASN A 268 -13.28 18.88 -0.81
C ASN A 268 -12.20 18.86 0.26
N LEU A 269 -10.92 19.00 -0.13
CA LEU A 269 -9.80 19.06 0.80
C LEU A 269 -9.67 20.46 1.43
N PRO A 270 -9.04 20.58 2.61
CA PRO A 270 -8.72 21.87 3.23
C PRO A 270 -7.93 22.81 2.32
N ASP A 271 -8.09 24.13 2.52
CA ASP A 271 -7.38 25.19 1.76
C ASP A 271 -5.84 25.10 1.86
N SER A 272 -5.32 24.38 2.85
CA SER A 272 -3.90 24.07 3.02
C SER A 272 -3.34 23.09 1.97
N PHE A 273 -4.22 22.35 1.28
CA PHE A 273 -3.84 21.50 0.16
C PHE A 273 -3.65 22.32 -1.12
N ASN A 274 -2.55 22.10 -1.81
CA ASN A 274 -2.29 22.71 -3.12
C ASN A 274 -2.64 21.71 -4.24
N PRO A 275 -3.72 21.93 -5.02
CA PRO A 275 -4.12 21.00 -6.08
C PRO A 275 -3.10 20.88 -7.23
N ASP A 276 -2.21 21.87 -7.39
CA ASP A 276 -1.11 21.80 -8.36
C ASP A 276 0.09 20.99 -7.87
N ASP A 277 0.08 20.54 -6.61
CA ASP A 277 1.11 19.71 -6.01
C ASP A 277 0.46 18.61 -5.17
N MET A 278 0.22 17.42 -5.74
CA MET A 278 -0.37 16.32 -4.97
C MET A 278 0.46 15.91 -3.74
N GLY A 279 1.77 16.15 -3.75
CA GLY A 279 2.64 15.93 -2.60
C GLY A 279 2.40 16.89 -1.43
N SER A 280 1.64 17.98 -1.65
CA SER A 280 1.21 18.89 -0.58
C SER A 280 0.24 18.25 0.41
N VAL A 281 -0.29 17.07 0.09
CA VAL A 281 -1.08 16.26 1.04
C VAL A 281 -0.31 15.99 2.34
N THR A 282 1.01 15.85 2.26
CA THR A 282 1.86 15.68 3.44
C THR A 282 1.80 16.91 4.36
N ASP A 283 1.91 18.10 3.78
CA ASP A 283 1.84 19.37 4.53
C ASP A 283 0.42 19.56 5.10
N MET A 284 -0.60 19.38 4.27
CA MET A 284 -2.01 19.49 4.65
C MET A 284 -2.35 18.56 5.83
N LEU A 285 -1.97 17.28 5.77
CA LEU A 285 -2.25 16.35 6.86
C LEU A 285 -1.53 16.74 8.16
N ALA A 286 -0.28 17.20 8.08
CA ALA A 286 0.48 17.60 9.25
C ALA A 286 -0.11 18.83 9.94
N ASP A 287 -0.55 19.81 9.15
CA ASP A 287 -1.05 21.10 9.64
C ASP A 287 -2.49 20.99 10.16
N GLU A 288 -3.37 20.28 9.46
CA GLU A 288 -4.78 20.11 9.87
C GLU A 288 -4.91 19.17 11.08
N TYR A 289 -4.04 18.14 11.16
CA TYR A 289 -4.12 17.12 12.20
C TYR A 289 -2.80 17.00 13.01
N PRO A 290 -2.35 18.05 13.68
CA PRO A 290 -1.02 18.10 14.32
C PRO A 290 -0.83 17.12 15.49
N ASN A 291 -1.90 16.47 15.95
CA ASN A 291 -1.83 15.48 17.04
C ASN A 291 -2.07 14.05 16.57
N ASP A 292 -2.44 13.86 15.31
CA ASP A 292 -2.58 12.56 14.70
C ASP A 292 -1.23 12.06 14.17
N HIS A 293 -1.13 10.81 13.81
CA HIS A 293 0.13 10.15 13.53
C HIS A 293 0.15 9.64 12.10
N PHE A 294 1.10 10.12 11.31
CA PHE A 294 1.27 9.75 9.92
C PHE A 294 2.53 8.94 9.72
N ALA A 295 2.48 7.94 8.85
CA ALA A 295 3.65 7.16 8.52
C ALA A 295 3.69 6.80 7.02
N TYR A 296 4.91 6.74 6.50
CA TYR A 296 5.23 6.23 5.18
C TYR A 296 6.15 5.02 5.32
N THR A 297 5.91 3.99 4.52
CA THR A 297 6.83 2.89 4.33
C THR A 297 6.92 2.53 2.85
N GLY A 298 8.10 2.13 2.42
CA GLY A 298 8.38 1.75 1.03
C GLY A 298 9.87 1.48 0.89
N TYR A 299 10.27 0.85 -0.21
CA TYR A 299 11.68 0.51 -0.44
C TYR A 299 12.37 1.56 -1.31
N SER A 300 13.68 1.77 -1.06
CA SER A 300 14.50 2.63 -1.93
C SER A 300 14.66 2.08 -3.34
N THR A 301 14.42 0.78 -3.53
CA THR A 301 14.48 0.10 -4.83
C THR A 301 13.13 -0.50 -5.25
N ASP A 302 12.02 0.15 -4.89
CA ASP A 302 10.70 -0.24 -5.34
C ASP A 302 10.60 -0.13 -6.87
N LEU A 303 10.65 -1.26 -7.56
CA LEU A 303 10.66 -1.28 -9.01
C LEU A 303 9.24 -1.22 -9.62
N ASN A 304 8.22 -1.64 -8.88
CA ASN A 304 6.85 -1.63 -9.40
C ASN A 304 6.28 -0.21 -9.45
N PHE A 305 6.28 0.50 -8.33
CA PHE A 305 5.71 1.85 -8.29
C PHE A 305 6.57 2.84 -9.09
N SER A 306 7.90 2.69 -9.06
CA SER A 306 8.81 3.54 -9.83
C SER A 306 8.60 3.39 -11.34
N ARG A 307 8.41 2.19 -11.86
CA ARG A 307 8.06 1.96 -13.28
C ARG A 307 6.72 2.63 -13.63
N PHE A 308 5.75 2.50 -12.74
CA PHE A 308 4.45 3.17 -12.88
C PHE A 308 4.60 4.69 -12.98
N SER A 309 5.47 5.26 -12.15
CA SER A 309 5.67 6.71 -12.08
C SER A 309 6.43 7.28 -13.28
N TYR A 310 7.35 6.50 -13.90
CA TYR A 310 8.31 7.11 -14.82
C TYR A 310 8.40 6.43 -16.19
N GLU A 311 8.20 5.11 -16.31
CA GLU A 311 8.51 4.37 -17.55
C GLU A 311 7.79 4.92 -18.78
N ARG A 312 6.53 5.35 -18.64
CA ARG A 312 5.73 5.91 -19.74
C ARG A 312 6.04 7.37 -20.05
N PHE A 313 6.60 8.09 -19.09
CA PHE A 313 6.84 9.52 -19.18
C PHE A 313 8.28 9.87 -19.58
N TYR A 314 9.18 8.91 -19.49
CA TYR A 314 10.60 9.04 -19.83
C TYR A 314 11.00 8.01 -20.88
N PRO A 315 10.69 8.23 -22.18
CA PRO A 315 10.94 7.25 -23.24
C PRO A 315 12.40 6.83 -23.31
N GLY A 316 12.65 5.51 -23.28
CA GLY A 316 13.99 4.95 -23.39
C GLY A 316 14.79 4.94 -22.07
N ILE A 317 14.18 5.32 -20.96
CA ILE A 317 14.82 5.20 -19.64
C ILE A 317 15.02 3.72 -19.29
N ASP A 318 16.19 3.39 -18.75
CA ASP A 318 16.45 2.04 -18.24
C ASP A 318 16.08 1.89 -16.73
N THR A 319 16.17 0.67 -16.22
CA THR A 319 15.84 0.37 -14.82
C THR A 319 16.66 1.20 -13.85
N ALA A 320 17.94 1.45 -14.14
CA ALA A 320 18.80 2.25 -13.25
C ALA A 320 18.34 3.72 -13.22
N GLY A 321 17.98 4.26 -14.39
CA GLY A 321 17.41 5.60 -14.50
C GLY A 321 16.08 5.73 -13.76
N ILE A 322 15.18 4.76 -13.90
CA ILE A 322 13.89 4.71 -13.18
C ILE A 322 14.12 4.76 -11.67
N LEU A 323 15.02 3.92 -11.15
CA LEU A 323 15.33 3.88 -9.72
C LEU A 323 16.04 5.14 -9.23
N ALA A 324 16.83 5.81 -10.09
CA ALA A 324 17.44 7.09 -9.73
C ALA A 324 16.39 8.20 -9.54
N LEU A 325 15.43 8.33 -10.47
CA LEU A 325 14.29 9.25 -10.32
C LEU A 325 13.46 8.95 -9.07
N TRP A 326 13.20 7.66 -8.83
CA TRP A 326 12.47 7.22 -7.64
C TRP A 326 13.15 7.63 -6.34
N GLN A 327 14.45 7.39 -6.23
CA GLN A 327 15.22 7.75 -5.04
C GLN A 327 15.30 9.26 -4.83
N GLU A 328 15.42 10.03 -5.91
CA GLU A 328 15.39 11.50 -5.85
C GLU A 328 14.03 11.99 -5.29
N ASP A 329 12.92 11.57 -5.88
CA ASP A 329 11.58 11.96 -5.42
C ASP A 329 11.30 11.46 -3.98
N GLN A 330 11.75 10.25 -3.63
CA GLN A 330 11.62 9.72 -2.27
C GLN A 330 12.37 10.59 -1.25
N GLN A 331 13.55 11.12 -1.60
CA GLN A 331 14.28 12.05 -0.74
C GLN A 331 13.60 13.39 -0.57
N LEU A 332 12.93 13.90 -1.61
CA LEU A 332 12.09 15.09 -1.49
C LEU A 332 10.94 14.85 -0.49
N LEU A 333 10.29 13.71 -0.57
CA LEU A 333 9.23 13.33 0.37
C LEU A 333 9.77 13.19 1.80
N ILE A 334 10.90 12.50 2.00
CA ILE A 334 11.57 12.38 3.31
C ILE A 334 11.90 13.76 3.87
N SER A 335 12.44 14.66 3.04
CA SER A 335 12.77 16.02 3.45
C SER A 335 11.54 16.80 3.88
N LYS A 336 10.41 16.62 3.19
CA LYS A 336 9.13 17.22 3.55
C LYS A 336 8.62 16.66 4.89
N MET A 337 8.56 15.34 5.06
CA MET A 337 8.13 14.70 6.30
C MET A 337 9.00 15.07 7.51
N ASN A 338 10.29 15.35 7.31
CA ASN A 338 11.19 15.76 8.38
C ASN A 338 10.88 17.13 8.98
N ASN A 339 10.05 17.94 8.34
CA ASN A 339 9.61 19.24 8.86
C ASN A 339 8.52 19.11 9.95
N TYR A 340 7.91 17.93 10.09
CA TYR A 340 6.74 17.72 10.95
C TYR A 340 7.00 16.64 12.02
N ASP A 341 6.65 16.91 13.26
CA ASP A 341 6.89 16.00 14.39
C ASP A 341 5.95 14.78 14.40
N ASN A 342 4.84 14.83 13.67
CA ASN A 342 3.83 13.80 13.59
C ASN A 342 3.99 12.84 12.39
N PHE A 343 5.04 13.01 11.57
CA PHE A 343 5.40 12.10 10.49
C PHE A 343 6.54 11.16 10.86
N SER A 344 6.29 9.88 10.64
CA SER A 344 7.24 8.77 10.78
C SER A 344 7.52 8.13 9.43
N TYR A 345 8.62 7.43 9.29
CA TYR A 345 8.87 6.57 8.15
C TYR A 345 9.78 5.41 8.49
N ILE A 346 9.63 4.31 7.72
CA ILE A 346 10.56 3.20 7.67
C ILE A 346 10.81 2.82 6.21
N ILE A 347 12.05 2.99 5.76
CA ILE A 347 12.46 2.84 4.37
C ILE A 347 13.63 1.85 4.30
N PRO A 348 13.35 0.55 4.18
CA PRO A 348 14.36 -0.46 3.87
C PRO A 348 14.94 -0.22 2.47
N TRP A 349 16.16 -0.72 2.22
CA TRP A 349 16.76 -0.59 0.89
C TRP A 349 16.01 -1.43 -0.15
N ASN A 350 15.97 -2.73 0.06
CA ASN A 350 15.27 -3.65 -0.82
C ASN A 350 14.82 -4.92 -0.10
N ARG A 351 13.98 -5.70 -0.75
CA ARG A 351 13.79 -7.12 -0.42
C ARG A 351 13.57 -7.94 -1.71
N PRO A 352 14.03 -9.18 -1.80
CA PRO A 352 13.84 -10.04 -2.97
C PRO A 352 12.42 -10.65 -3.02
N ILE A 353 11.40 -9.86 -2.74
CA ILE A 353 9.99 -10.24 -2.78
C ILE A 353 9.24 -9.11 -3.47
N ASN A 354 8.43 -9.44 -4.49
CA ASN A 354 7.56 -8.50 -5.19
C ASN A 354 8.32 -7.25 -5.70
N ASP A 355 9.51 -7.45 -6.26
CA ASP A 355 10.37 -6.37 -6.78
C ASP A 355 10.55 -5.20 -5.80
N SER A 356 10.69 -5.53 -4.51
CA SER A 356 10.78 -4.55 -3.40
C SER A 356 9.53 -3.66 -3.29
N HIS A 357 8.36 -4.13 -3.69
CA HIS A 357 7.13 -3.37 -3.63
C HIS A 357 6.26 -3.80 -2.46
N CYS A 358 5.73 -2.84 -1.70
CA CYS A 358 4.86 -3.00 -0.53
C CYS A 358 5.53 -3.76 0.64
N SER A 359 5.64 -3.11 1.78
CA SER A 359 6.35 -3.63 2.96
C SER A 359 5.44 -4.34 3.96
N THR A 360 4.12 -4.08 3.90
CA THR A 360 3.14 -4.59 4.88
C THR A 360 2.20 -5.66 4.32
N ILE A 361 2.29 -5.99 3.03
CA ILE A 361 1.52 -7.11 2.47
C ILE A 361 2.20 -8.44 2.75
N LEU A 362 1.40 -9.49 2.93
CA LEU A 362 1.80 -10.88 3.14
C LEU A 362 2.64 -11.11 4.38
N THR A 363 3.77 -10.43 4.51
CA THR A 363 4.77 -10.65 5.55
C THR A 363 5.57 -9.39 5.82
N PHE A 364 6.01 -9.22 7.06
CA PHE A 364 6.98 -8.19 7.44
C PHE A 364 8.44 -8.62 7.24
N LEU A 365 8.66 -9.83 6.72
CA LEU A 365 9.99 -10.33 6.43
C LEU A 365 10.72 -9.40 5.46
N GLY A 366 11.97 -9.05 5.78
CA GLY A 366 12.79 -8.15 4.95
C GLY A 366 12.44 -6.67 5.07
N SER A 367 11.48 -6.29 5.93
CA SER A 367 11.12 -4.90 6.17
C SER A 367 11.78 -4.39 7.45
N HIS A 368 13.08 -4.11 7.37
CA HIS A 368 13.91 -3.61 8.47
C HIS A 368 14.71 -2.39 8.03
N ALA A 369 14.86 -1.41 8.92
CA ALA A 369 15.68 -0.24 8.64
C ALA A 369 16.42 0.24 9.91
N CYS A 370 17.38 1.10 9.71
CA CYS A 370 18.18 1.72 10.77
C CYS A 370 17.62 3.08 11.17
N PRO A 371 17.94 3.59 12.37
CA PRO A 371 17.72 5.00 12.67
C PRO A 371 18.40 5.87 11.61
N SER A 372 17.63 6.80 11.03
CA SER A 372 18.13 7.75 10.03
C SER A 372 19.34 8.51 10.57
N VAL A 373 20.46 8.44 9.87
CA VAL A 373 21.64 9.21 10.21
C VAL A 373 21.48 10.60 9.63
N ARG A 374 21.54 11.64 10.49
CA ARG A 374 21.28 13.03 10.10
C ARG A 374 21.99 13.43 8.80
N LYS A 375 21.31 14.20 7.95
CA LYS A 375 21.60 14.75 6.62
C LYS A 375 23.06 15.02 6.20
N LYS A 376 24.01 15.09 7.11
CA LYS A 376 25.42 15.45 6.82
C LYS A 376 26.18 14.36 6.04
N TYR A 377 25.69 13.12 6.06
CA TYR A 377 26.36 11.97 5.42
C TYR A 377 25.74 11.56 4.10
N TRP A 378 24.59 12.11 3.73
CA TRP A 378 23.83 11.64 2.58
C TRP A 378 24.45 12.02 1.23
N TYR A 379 25.01 13.25 1.13
CA TYR A 379 25.73 13.69 -0.07
C TYR A 379 27.09 12.98 -0.21
N GLU A 380 27.66 12.56 0.89
CA GLU A 380 28.92 11.80 0.91
C GLU A 380 28.70 10.31 0.57
N ALA A 381 27.50 9.77 0.77
CA ALA A 381 27.17 8.36 0.44
C ALA A 381 27.12 8.08 -1.07
N LEU A 382 26.80 9.10 -1.88
CA LEU A 382 26.85 8.98 -3.36
C LEU A 382 28.31 9.02 -3.89
N GLU A 383 29.24 9.57 -3.14
CA GLU A 383 30.68 9.65 -3.49
C GLU A 383 31.53 8.58 -2.79
N TRP A 384 30.96 7.72 -1.94
CA TRP A 384 31.73 6.75 -1.17
C TRP A 384 32.11 5.53 -2.00
N PRO A 385 33.41 5.17 -2.00
CA PRO A 385 33.81 3.89 -2.59
C PRO A 385 33.22 2.75 -1.76
N GLN A 386 32.68 1.74 -2.44
CA GLN A 386 32.01 0.53 -1.90
C GLN A 386 32.86 -0.32 -0.90
N THR A 387 33.92 0.24 -0.31
CA THR A 387 34.87 -0.45 0.51
C THR A 387 34.82 -0.15 2.01
N GLN A 388 33.98 0.79 2.45
CA GLN A 388 33.82 1.02 3.90
C GLN A 388 32.57 0.30 4.41
N SER A 389 32.76 -0.59 5.38
CA SER A 389 31.69 -1.29 6.08
C SER A 389 30.86 -0.29 6.88
N TRP A 390 29.79 0.21 6.30
CA TRP A 390 28.78 0.94 7.06
C TRP A 390 28.13 -0.02 8.04
N LYS A 391 27.97 0.40 9.27
CA LYS A 391 27.25 -0.35 10.28
C LYS A 391 26.05 0.48 10.71
N CYS A 392 24.93 -0.18 10.87
CA CYS A 392 23.76 0.44 11.47
C CYS A 392 24.17 1.12 12.79
N PRO A 393 23.92 2.43 12.99
CA PRO A 393 24.30 3.15 14.22
C PRO A 393 23.63 2.59 15.48
N GLY A 394 22.70 1.66 15.35
CA GLY A 394 22.02 0.91 16.40
C GLY A 394 21.63 -0.47 15.90
N ALA A 395 20.68 -1.11 16.55
CA ALA A 395 20.07 -2.32 16.02
C ALA A 395 19.07 -1.98 14.91
N PHE A 396 18.97 -2.84 13.90
CA PHE A 396 17.87 -2.75 12.93
C PHE A 396 16.51 -2.82 13.64
N THR A 397 15.61 -1.96 13.23
CA THR A 397 14.22 -1.97 13.69
C THR A 397 13.36 -2.71 12.70
N SER A 398 12.66 -3.74 13.16
CA SER A 398 11.70 -4.47 12.33
C SER A 398 10.42 -3.69 12.12
N MET A 399 9.67 -4.02 11.07
CA MET A 399 8.34 -3.45 10.82
C MET A 399 7.41 -3.62 12.03
N THR A 400 7.41 -4.77 12.70
CA THR A 400 6.62 -5.00 13.92
C THR A 400 6.96 -4.00 15.03
N ASN A 401 8.26 -3.77 15.28
CA ASN A 401 8.71 -2.84 16.31
C ASN A 401 8.40 -1.40 15.93
N PHE A 402 8.58 -1.05 14.65
CA PHE A 402 8.20 0.27 14.12
C PHE A 402 6.72 0.54 14.36
N LEU A 403 5.85 -0.34 13.88
CA LEU A 403 4.40 -0.17 13.99
C LEU A 403 3.92 -0.15 15.44
N SER A 404 4.45 -1.02 16.29
CA SER A 404 4.09 -1.06 17.72
C SER A 404 4.47 0.23 18.43
N SER A 405 5.66 0.77 18.15
CA SER A 405 6.12 2.02 18.72
C SER A 405 5.34 3.22 18.18
N TRP A 406 5.09 3.26 16.87
CA TRP A 406 4.35 4.34 16.20
C TRP A 406 2.88 4.38 16.63
N ILE A 407 2.16 3.24 16.67
CA ILE A 407 0.78 3.16 17.22
C ILE A 407 0.76 3.50 18.72
N GLY A 408 1.88 3.35 19.42
CA GLY A 408 2.10 3.83 20.78
C GLY A 408 2.27 5.36 20.89
N GLY A 409 2.34 6.08 19.78
CA GLY A 409 2.44 7.54 19.73
C GLY A 409 3.87 8.08 19.58
N ASN A 410 4.86 7.23 19.25
CA ASN A 410 6.23 7.68 19.04
C ASN A 410 6.47 8.02 17.56
N THR A 411 7.24 9.07 17.30
CA THR A 411 7.74 9.39 15.96
C THR A 411 9.05 8.66 15.71
N LEU A 412 9.12 7.92 14.61
CA LEU A 412 10.32 7.18 14.20
C LEU A 412 10.69 7.50 12.76
N ARG A 413 11.99 7.66 12.51
CA ARG A 413 12.56 7.96 11.20
C ARG A 413 13.70 7.00 10.92
N LEU A 414 13.39 6.01 10.11
CA LEU A 414 14.27 4.86 9.87
C LEU A 414 14.51 4.72 8.37
N GLU A 415 15.78 4.61 7.99
CA GLU A 415 16.18 4.48 6.59
C GLU A 415 17.39 3.56 6.49
N GLU A 416 17.39 2.68 5.50
CA GLU A 416 18.54 1.86 5.13
C GLU A 416 19.17 2.44 3.87
N PRO A 417 20.37 3.03 3.93
CA PRO A 417 20.97 3.73 2.80
C PRO A 417 21.48 2.80 1.70
N TYR A 418 21.64 1.50 1.95
CA TYR A 418 21.97 0.46 1.00
C TYR A 418 21.75 -0.94 1.59
N ASN A 419 21.76 -1.96 0.74
CA ASN A 419 21.40 -3.33 1.09
C ASN A 419 22.31 -3.98 2.14
N LEU A 420 22.12 -3.66 3.41
CA LEU A 420 22.83 -4.28 4.51
C LEU A 420 22.05 -5.43 5.13
N TYR A 421 20.79 -5.17 5.49
CA TYR A 421 19.98 -6.14 6.20
C TYR A 421 19.80 -7.43 5.40
N ASN A 422 19.43 -7.32 4.13
CA ASN A 422 19.19 -8.48 3.28
C ASN A 422 20.48 -9.25 2.92
N GLN A 423 21.63 -8.60 2.99
CA GLN A 423 22.93 -9.30 2.85
C GLN A 423 23.30 -10.09 4.11
N GLU A 424 22.89 -9.61 5.29
CA GLU A 424 23.22 -10.18 6.58
C GLU A 424 22.13 -11.16 7.10
N ASP A 425 20.91 -11.14 6.51
CA ASP A 425 19.79 -12.01 6.95
C ASP A 425 19.77 -13.35 6.19
N PRO A 426 20.20 -14.45 6.83
CA PRO A 426 20.14 -15.78 6.22
C PRO A 426 18.72 -16.23 5.88
N GLY A 427 17.70 -15.73 6.60
CA GLY A 427 16.31 -16.04 6.36
C GLY A 427 15.83 -15.53 5.02
N MET A 428 16.21 -14.31 4.65
CA MET A 428 15.87 -13.70 3.36
C MET A 428 16.52 -14.43 2.19
N GLN A 429 17.76 -14.88 2.34
CA GLN A 429 18.46 -15.65 1.30
C GLN A 429 17.80 -17.01 1.03
N ILE A 430 17.19 -17.62 2.05
CA ILE A 430 16.55 -18.95 1.93
C ILE A 430 15.09 -18.83 1.50
N ILE A 431 14.35 -17.88 2.06
CA ILE A 431 12.89 -17.79 1.91
C ILE A 431 12.50 -16.88 0.75
N GLY A 432 13.23 -15.79 0.51
CA GLY A 432 12.93 -14.82 -0.54
C GLY A 432 12.77 -15.44 -1.93
N PRO A 433 13.72 -16.26 -2.43
CA PRO A 433 13.58 -16.93 -3.71
C PRO A 433 12.43 -17.93 -3.78
N GLN A 434 12.05 -18.55 -2.65
CA GLN A 434 10.92 -19.49 -2.60
C GLN A 434 9.58 -18.76 -2.66
N ILE A 435 9.48 -17.60 -2.03
CA ILE A 435 8.31 -16.74 -2.12
C ILE A 435 8.16 -16.23 -3.56
N ASN A 436 9.23 -15.70 -4.18
CA ASN A 436 9.17 -15.24 -5.57
C ASN A 436 8.86 -16.34 -6.58
N SER A 437 9.31 -17.59 -6.35
CA SER A 437 8.98 -18.70 -7.25
C SER A 437 7.54 -19.17 -7.14
N ALA A 438 6.83 -18.71 -6.14
CA ALA A 438 5.42 -19.01 -5.90
C ALA A 438 4.53 -17.79 -6.27
N LEU A 439 5.15 -16.62 -6.52
CA LEU A 439 4.60 -15.45 -7.16
C LEU A 439 4.54 -15.64 -8.68
#